data_66866f6f2bfdcea66f664a3b046a657e
#
_entry.id   66866f6f2bfdcea66f664a3b046a657e
#
_cell.length_a   1.000
_cell.length_b   1.000
_cell.length_c   1.000
_cell.angle_alpha   90.00
_cell.angle_beta   90.00
_cell.angle_gamma   90.00
#
_symmetry.space_group_name_H-M   'P 1'
#
loop_
_entity.id
_entity.type
_entity.pdbx_description
1 polymer ?
#
loop_
_entity_poly.entity_id
_entity_poly.type
_entity_poly.pdbx_seq_one_letter_code
_entity_poly.pdbx_strand_id
1 'polypeptide(L)'
;MIDKRMAEEKRIISVFFVILQSLIYTVFAMDERLDKIKVQCDYLPLINFAIQQNGASIIHQLSIENTTPAPLKDIQVQITTEPTFGNAAPIAVAQIPPNESICLSSFNLTLSANYFTQLTERLSGNLKIEITSEAESVFCQTYPIDILAYDQWGGLNVLPEMLTARIGPIRFSLHEKEAKSVDV
;
A
#
# COMPACT_ATOMS: atom_id res chain seq x y z
N MET A 1 -34.55 -1.14 -50.87
CA MET A 1 -33.92 -0.13 -50.00
C MET A 1 -34.07 -0.51 -48.50
N ILE A 2 -35.15 -1.12 -48.10
CA ILE A 2 -35.45 -1.52 -46.71
C ILE A 2 -34.56 -2.67 -46.25
N ASP A 3 -34.22 -3.60 -47.13
CA ASP A 3 -33.44 -4.82 -46.79
C ASP A 3 -32.00 -4.57 -46.40
N LYS A 4 -31.37 -3.56 -46.98
CA LYS A 4 -29.98 -3.14 -46.62
C LYS A 4 -29.92 -2.54 -45.23
N ARG A 5 -30.93 -1.80 -44.83
CA ARG A 5 -30.99 -1.11 -43.52
C ARG A 5 -31.19 -2.11 -42.40
N MET A 6 -32.04 -3.12 -42.59
CA MET A 6 -32.24 -4.21 -41.62
C MET A 6 -31.00 -5.10 -41.46
N ALA A 7 -30.23 -5.32 -42.52
CA ALA A 7 -28.98 -6.07 -42.45
C ALA A 7 -27.90 -5.31 -41.67
N GLU A 8 -27.83 -3.99 -41.83
CA GLU A 8 -26.89 -3.14 -41.14
C GLU A 8 -27.21 -3.00 -39.64
N GLU A 9 -28.51 -2.88 -39.27
CA GLU A 9 -28.95 -2.90 -37.87
C GLU A 9 -28.65 -4.22 -37.17
N LYS A 10 -28.89 -5.37 -37.83
CA LYS A 10 -28.53 -6.68 -37.29
C LYS A 10 -27.03 -6.83 -37.07
N ARG A 11 -26.20 -6.26 -37.94
CA ARG A 11 -24.75 -6.28 -37.84
C ARG A 11 -24.25 -5.43 -36.66
N ILE A 12 -24.85 -4.25 -36.46
CA ILE A 12 -24.52 -3.36 -35.33
C ILE A 12 -24.92 -4.03 -34.01
N ILE A 13 -26.09 -4.62 -33.91
CA ILE A 13 -26.56 -5.35 -32.72
C ILE A 13 -25.64 -6.51 -32.41
N SER A 14 -25.22 -7.29 -33.40
CA SER A 14 -24.30 -8.42 -33.24
C SER A 14 -22.91 -7.97 -32.71
N VAL A 15 -22.37 -6.89 -33.25
CA VAL A 15 -21.09 -6.33 -32.79
C VAL A 15 -21.22 -5.80 -31.35
N PHE A 16 -22.33 -5.13 -31.04
CA PHE A 16 -22.59 -4.64 -29.68
C PHE A 16 -22.72 -5.77 -28.66
N PHE A 17 -23.35 -6.88 -29.06
CA PHE A 17 -23.48 -8.06 -28.20
C PHE A 17 -22.12 -8.74 -27.92
N VAL A 18 -21.26 -8.83 -28.93
CA VAL A 18 -19.89 -9.38 -28.77
C VAL A 18 -19.03 -8.52 -27.86
N ILE A 19 -19.11 -7.19 -28.01
CA ILE A 19 -18.39 -6.24 -27.15
C ILE A 19 -18.91 -6.33 -25.71
N LEU A 20 -20.22 -6.40 -25.51
CA LEU A 20 -20.84 -6.52 -24.19
C LEU A 20 -20.44 -7.83 -23.50
N GLN A 21 -20.46 -8.95 -24.24
CA GLN A 21 -19.99 -10.24 -23.73
C GLN A 21 -18.49 -10.18 -23.34
N SER A 22 -17.65 -9.58 -24.16
CA SER A 22 -16.24 -9.40 -23.87
C SER A 22 -16.01 -8.57 -22.61
N LEU A 23 -16.78 -7.48 -22.43
CA LEU A 23 -16.74 -6.65 -21.22
C LEU A 23 -17.19 -7.44 -19.96
N ILE A 24 -18.27 -8.19 -20.07
CA ILE A 24 -18.79 -9.03 -18.98
C ILE A 24 -17.75 -10.09 -18.60
N TYR A 25 -17.13 -10.78 -19.56
CA TYR A 25 -16.06 -11.73 -19.29
C TYR A 25 -14.84 -11.08 -18.62
N THR A 26 -14.49 -9.85 -19.02
CA THR A 26 -13.37 -9.13 -18.41
C THR A 26 -13.68 -8.75 -16.97
N VAL A 27 -14.89 -8.29 -16.67
CA VAL A 27 -15.32 -7.94 -15.31
C VAL A 27 -15.40 -9.17 -14.42
N PHE A 28 -15.97 -10.27 -14.88
CA PHE A 28 -16.00 -11.54 -14.14
C PHE A 28 -14.59 -12.10 -13.89
N ALA A 29 -13.72 -12.06 -14.87
CA ALA A 29 -12.33 -12.51 -14.72
C ALA A 29 -11.52 -11.62 -13.76
N MET A 30 -11.87 -10.34 -13.62
CA MET A 30 -11.28 -9.46 -12.59
C MET A 30 -11.79 -9.78 -11.19
N ASP A 31 -13.06 -10.15 -11.04
CA ASP A 31 -13.65 -10.48 -9.74
C ASP A 31 -13.11 -11.82 -9.21
N GLU A 32 -12.97 -12.85 -10.06
CA GLU A 32 -12.32 -14.12 -9.69
C GLU A 32 -10.84 -13.98 -9.33
N ARG A 33 -10.14 -12.93 -9.80
CA ARG A 33 -8.73 -12.70 -9.47
C ARG A 33 -8.53 -12.10 -8.07
N LEU A 34 -9.50 -11.32 -7.59
CA LEU A 34 -9.46 -10.69 -6.27
C LEU A 34 -9.69 -11.68 -5.12
N ASP A 35 -10.28 -12.85 -5.40
CA ASP A 35 -10.60 -13.87 -4.40
C ASP A 35 -9.49 -14.92 -4.20
N LYS A 36 -8.40 -14.89 -4.99
CA LYS A 36 -7.32 -15.88 -4.90
C LYS A 36 -6.50 -15.79 -3.62
N ILE A 37 -6.40 -14.60 -3.04
CA ILE A 37 -5.65 -14.36 -1.83
C ILE A 37 -6.40 -13.41 -0.90
N LYS A 38 -6.18 -13.61 0.40
CA LYS A 38 -6.62 -12.67 1.42
C LYS A 38 -5.40 -11.97 2.02
N VAL A 39 -5.43 -10.65 2.03
CA VAL A 39 -4.31 -9.84 2.49
C VAL A 39 -4.73 -8.99 3.67
N GLN A 40 -3.92 -8.98 4.72
CA GLN A 40 -4.06 -8.09 5.86
C GLN A 40 -2.77 -7.30 6.04
N CYS A 41 -2.88 -5.99 6.07
CA CYS A 41 -1.75 -5.08 6.24
C CYS A 41 -1.92 -4.30 7.54
N ASP A 42 -0.94 -4.43 8.42
CA ASP A 42 -0.77 -3.57 9.59
C ASP A 42 0.26 -2.49 9.26
N TYR A 43 -0.18 -1.23 9.27
CA TYR A 43 0.65 -0.10 8.85
C TYR A 43 0.34 1.16 9.66
N LEU A 44 1.25 2.13 9.64
CA LEU A 44 1.07 3.45 10.22
C LEU A 44 0.24 4.33 9.27
N PRO A 45 -0.98 4.72 9.66
CA PRO A 45 -1.84 5.57 8.82
C PRO A 45 -1.40 7.04 8.83
N LEU A 46 -0.44 7.40 9.68
CA LEU A 46 0.09 8.76 9.78
C LEU A 46 1.61 8.71 9.95
N ILE A 47 2.31 9.49 9.13
CA ILE A 47 3.77 9.57 9.12
C ILE A 47 4.25 11.02 9.18
N ASN A 48 5.45 11.20 9.70
CA ASN A 48 6.09 12.50 9.82
C ASN A 48 7.62 12.41 9.64
N PHE A 49 8.28 13.56 9.70
CA PHE A 49 9.73 13.65 9.58
C PHE A 49 10.47 12.85 10.67
N ALA A 50 9.94 12.78 11.89
CA ALA A 50 10.58 12.01 12.97
C ALA A 50 10.58 10.49 12.69
N ILE A 51 9.53 9.97 12.08
CA ILE A 51 9.47 8.57 11.64
C ILE A 51 10.54 8.28 10.59
N GLN A 52 10.71 9.19 9.62
CA GLN A 52 11.76 9.09 8.62
C GLN A 52 13.15 9.12 9.23
N GLN A 53 13.45 10.07 10.14
CA GLN A 53 14.75 10.18 10.80
C GLN A 53 15.11 8.97 11.65
N ASN A 54 14.13 8.37 12.32
CA ASN A 54 14.33 7.20 13.16
C ASN A 54 14.37 5.88 12.36
N GLY A 55 14.13 5.92 11.06
CA GLY A 55 14.07 4.73 10.23
C GLY A 55 12.99 3.75 10.71
N ALA A 56 11.89 4.27 11.28
CA ALA A 56 10.79 3.43 11.74
C ALA A 56 10.04 2.81 10.56
N SER A 57 9.68 1.55 10.71
CA SER A 57 8.91 0.84 9.68
C SER A 57 7.50 1.40 9.61
N ILE A 58 7.05 1.74 8.39
CA ILE A 58 5.65 2.15 8.14
C ILE A 58 4.74 0.93 8.09
N ILE A 59 5.20 -0.17 7.51
CA ILE A 59 4.45 -1.42 7.46
C ILE A 59 5.04 -2.33 8.53
N HIS A 60 4.21 -2.71 9.49
CA HIS A 60 4.61 -3.59 10.58
C HIS A 60 4.50 -5.05 10.16
N GLN A 61 3.40 -5.38 9.48
CA GLN A 61 3.10 -6.75 9.11
C GLN A 61 2.22 -6.78 7.86
N LEU A 62 2.51 -7.71 6.96
CA LEU A 62 1.68 -8.07 5.82
C LEU A 62 1.43 -9.58 5.87
N SER A 63 0.21 -9.97 6.14
CA SER A 63 -0.22 -11.37 6.09
C SER A 63 -0.87 -11.65 4.74
N ILE A 64 -0.42 -12.69 4.06
CA ILE A 64 -0.92 -13.12 2.76
C ILE A 64 -1.38 -14.58 2.90
N GLU A 65 -2.67 -14.83 2.76
CA GLU A 65 -3.30 -16.13 2.80
C GLU A 65 -3.66 -16.58 1.39
N ASN A 66 -3.19 -17.75 0.99
CA ASN A 66 -3.60 -18.39 -0.26
C ASN A 66 -4.93 -19.11 -0.04
N THR A 67 -6.02 -18.58 -0.59
CA THR A 67 -7.37 -19.17 -0.46
C THR A 67 -7.68 -20.20 -1.54
N THR A 68 -6.73 -20.45 -2.45
CA THR A 68 -6.92 -21.41 -3.56
C THR A 68 -6.50 -22.83 -3.17
N PRO A 69 -7.03 -23.86 -3.86
CA PRO A 69 -6.62 -25.25 -3.67
C PRO A 69 -5.26 -25.57 -4.32
N ALA A 70 -4.66 -24.63 -5.04
CA ALA A 70 -3.37 -24.78 -5.70
C ALA A 70 -2.29 -23.89 -5.04
N PRO A 71 -1.01 -24.28 -5.05
CA PRO A 71 0.05 -23.42 -4.56
C PRO A 71 0.23 -22.20 -5.46
N LEU A 72 0.39 -21.02 -4.86
CA LEU A 72 0.84 -19.81 -5.55
C LEU A 72 2.34 -19.79 -5.63
N LYS A 73 2.92 -19.53 -6.81
CA LYS A 73 4.34 -19.56 -7.08
C LYS A 73 4.85 -18.22 -7.59
N ASP A 74 6.16 -18.02 -7.49
CA ASP A 74 6.85 -16.84 -8.01
C ASP A 74 6.16 -15.53 -7.62
N ILE A 75 5.86 -15.40 -6.32
CA ILE A 75 5.12 -14.27 -5.78
C ILE A 75 6.07 -13.09 -5.64
N GLN A 76 5.64 -11.94 -6.16
CA GLN A 76 6.32 -10.67 -5.98
C GLN A 76 5.39 -9.70 -5.26
N VAL A 77 5.87 -9.12 -4.17
CA VAL A 77 5.17 -8.06 -3.43
C VAL A 77 5.84 -6.74 -3.75
N GLN A 78 5.13 -5.86 -4.45
CA GLN A 78 5.56 -4.52 -4.81
C GLN A 78 4.86 -3.50 -3.93
N ILE A 79 5.63 -2.59 -3.32
CA ILE A 79 5.12 -1.51 -2.51
C ILE A 79 5.52 -0.19 -3.18
N THR A 80 4.52 0.66 -3.45
CA THR A 80 4.72 1.99 -4.02
C THR A 80 4.01 3.05 -3.20
N THR A 81 4.50 4.29 -3.24
CA THR A 81 3.93 5.41 -2.51
C THR A 81 3.48 6.51 -3.46
N GLU A 82 2.34 7.12 -3.19
CA GLU A 82 1.81 8.24 -3.96
C GLU A 82 1.33 9.37 -3.01
N PRO A 83 1.93 10.57 -3.09
CA PRO A 83 3.11 10.93 -3.90
C PRO A 83 4.34 10.08 -3.56
N THR A 84 5.41 10.16 -4.35
CA THR A 84 6.62 9.37 -4.13
C THR A 84 7.41 9.89 -2.91
N PHE A 85 6.96 9.56 -1.72
CA PHE A 85 7.62 9.89 -0.46
C PHE A 85 8.55 8.78 0.06
N GLY A 86 8.52 7.62 -0.58
CA GLY A 86 9.36 6.49 -0.22
C GLY A 86 9.61 5.56 -1.40
N ASN A 87 10.60 4.69 -1.25
CA ASN A 87 10.94 3.66 -2.23
C ASN A 87 11.17 2.33 -1.52
N ALA A 88 10.63 1.26 -2.07
CA ALA A 88 10.78 -0.10 -1.56
C ALA A 88 11.31 -1.04 -2.65
N ALA A 89 12.21 -1.93 -2.26
CA ALA A 89 12.58 -3.04 -3.13
C ALA A 89 11.46 -4.09 -3.14
N PRO A 90 11.19 -4.74 -4.29
CA PRO A 90 10.24 -5.85 -4.36
C PRO A 90 10.66 -7.00 -3.44
N ILE A 91 9.69 -7.66 -2.83
CA ILE A 91 9.91 -8.83 -1.98
C ILE A 91 9.48 -10.06 -2.76
N ALA A 92 10.42 -10.99 -2.96
CA ALA A 92 10.14 -12.24 -3.63
C ALA A 92 9.83 -13.35 -2.62
N VAL A 93 8.75 -14.08 -2.85
CA VAL A 93 8.38 -15.29 -2.10
C VAL A 93 8.23 -16.44 -3.08
N ALA A 94 8.97 -17.51 -2.86
CA ALA A 94 9.02 -18.62 -3.82
C ALA A 94 7.65 -19.30 -3.99
N GLN A 95 6.94 -19.52 -2.89
CA GLN A 95 5.65 -20.24 -2.90
C GLN A 95 4.85 -19.99 -1.64
N ILE A 96 3.52 -19.97 -1.77
CA ILE A 96 2.56 -20.11 -0.66
C ILE A 96 1.71 -21.35 -0.93
N PRO A 97 1.78 -22.39 -0.07
CA PRO A 97 0.97 -23.61 -0.23
C PRO A 97 -0.54 -23.33 -0.21
N PRO A 98 -1.37 -24.27 -0.70
CA PRO A 98 -2.81 -24.14 -0.67
C PRO A 98 -3.35 -23.96 0.75
N ASN A 99 -4.25 -23.02 0.94
CA ASN A 99 -4.92 -22.73 2.24
C ASN A 99 -3.92 -22.40 3.39
N GLU A 100 -2.71 -21.98 3.06
CA GLU A 100 -1.72 -21.52 4.02
C GLU A 100 -1.52 -20.01 3.94
N SER A 101 -0.99 -19.44 5.02
CA SER A 101 -0.65 -18.02 5.12
C SER A 101 0.82 -17.83 5.41
N ILE A 102 1.37 -16.76 4.87
CA ILE A 102 2.69 -16.25 5.23
C ILE A 102 2.56 -14.87 5.87
N CYS A 103 3.52 -14.57 6.74
CA CYS A 103 3.59 -13.27 7.38
C CYS A 103 4.94 -12.62 7.06
N LEU A 104 4.91 -11.46 6.41
CA LEU A 104 6.07 -10.64 6.12
C LEU A 104 6.14 -9.53 7.16
N SER A 105 7.30 -9.36 7.80
CA SER A 105 7.56 -8.33 8.82
C SER A 105 8.76 -7.44 8.50
N SER A 106 9.48 -7.73 7.43
CA SER A 106 10.64 -6.95 6.98
C SER A 106 10.34 -6.29 5.65
N PHE A 107 10.20 -4.97 5.66
CA PHE A 107 9.96 -4.17 4.46
C PHE A 107 11.08 -3.15 4.33
N ASN A 108 11.79 -3.17 3.20
CA ASN A 108 12.84 -2.20 2.88
C ASN A 108 12.23 -0.93 2.27
N LEU A 109 11.20 -0.39 2.91
CA LEU A 109 10.60 0.88 2.50
C LEU A 109 11.41 2.02 3.10
N THR A 110 12.23 2.66 2.27
CA THR A 110 13.05 3.80 2.66
C THR A 110 12.31 5.10 2.36
N LEU A 111 12.08 5.90 3.39
CA LEU A 111 11.47 7.22 3.26
C LEU A 111 12.47 8.27 2.77
N SER A 112 12.04 9.13 1.86
CA SER A 112 12.87 10.20 1.30
C SER A 112 13.05 11.34 2.30
N ALA A 113 14.26 11.49 2.87
CA ALA A 113 14.56 12.59 3.78
C ALA A 113 14.30 13.96 3.11
N ASN A 114 14.67 14.11 1.83
CA ASN A 114 14.47 15.34 1.09
C ASN A 114 12.98 15.70 0.93
N TYR A 115 12.13 14.71 0.70
CA TYR A 115 10.70 14.91 0.63
C TYR A 115 10.13 15.46 1.95
N PHE A 116 10.47 14.82 3.06
CA PHE A 116 9.95 15.20 4.37
C PHE A 116 10.48 16.54 4.90
N THR A 117 11.72 16.92 4.58
CA THR A 117 12.27 18.22 4.98
C THR A 117 11.67 19.40 4.22
N GLN A 118 11.14 19.17 3.03
CA GLN A 118 10.54 20.21 2.19
C GLN A 118 9.03 20.31 2.37
N LEU A 119 8.41 19.39 3.09
CA LEU A 119 6.97 19.35 3.27
C LEU A 119 6.52 20.38 4.30
N THR A 120 5.91 21.48 3.83
CA THR A 120 5.42 22.59 4.65
C THR A 120 3.96 22.49 5.04
N GLU A 121 3.20 21.59 4.41
CA GLU A 121 1.78 21.39 4.65
C GLU A 121 1.47 19.89 4.79
N ARG A 122 0.42 19.57 5.57
CA ARG A 122 -0.08 18.19 5.66
C ARG A 122 -0.64 17.76 4.31
N LEU A 123 -0.26 16.57 3.88
CA LEU A 123 -0.76 15.94 2.66
C LEU A 123 -1.40 14.59 2.99
N SER A 124 -2.42 14.22 2.21
CA SER A 124 -2.90 12.85 2.16
C SER A 124 -2.18 12.13 1.03
N GLY A 125 -1.61 10.98 1.33
CA GLY A 125 -0.94 10.12 0.40
C GLY A 125 -1.54 8.72 0.42
N ASN A 126 -0.95 7.84 -0.38
CA ASN A 126 -1.38 6.46 -0.52
C ASN A 126 -0.17 5.53 -0.50
N LEU A 127 -0.35 4.39 0.13
CA LEU A 127 0.53 3.24 0.06
C LEU A 127 -0.15 2.18 -0.79
N LYS A 128 0.36 1.90 -1.98
CA LYS A 128 -0.16 0.87 -2.87
C LYS A 128 0.63 -0.41 -2.68
N ILE A 129 -0.05 -1.50 -2.40
CA ILE A 129 0.51 -2.85 -2.33
C ILE A 129 -0.05 -3.64 -3.51
N GLU A 130 0.84 -4.15 -4.33
CA GLU A 130 0.53 -5.00 -5.46
C GLU A 130 1.25 -6.33 -5.30
N ILE A 131 0.50 -7.43 -5.46
CA ILE A 131 1.04 -8.79 -5.36
C ILE A 131 0.79 -9.48 -6.69
N THR A 132 1.85 -10.01 -7.26
CA THR A 132 1.79 -10.82 -8.49
C THR A 132 2.18 -12.25 -8.19
N SER A 133 1.61 -13.21 -8.92
CA SER A 133 2.02 -14.63 -8.93
C SER A 133 2.19 -15.06 -10.37
N GLU A 134 3.32 -15.67 -10.70
CA GLU A 134 3.66 -16.06 -12.08
C GLU A 134 3.50 -14.91 -13.09
N ALA A 135 3.87 -13.68 -12.68
CA ALA A 135 3.72 -12.41 -13.40
C ALA A 135 2.26 -11.94 -13.62
N GLU A 136 1.26 -12.61 -13.08
CA GLU A 136 -0.11 -12.13 -13.05
C GLU A 136 -0.43 -11.37 -11.76
N SER A 137 -1.13 -10.23 -11.85
CA SER A 137 -1.58 -9.49 -10.68
C SER A 137 -2.72 -10.27 -10.00
N VAL A 138 -2.50 -10.69 -8.75
CA VAL A 138 -3.48 -11.43 -7.94
C VAL A 138 -4.08 -10.56 -6.84
N PHE A 139 -3.45 -9.41 -6.53
CA PHE A 139 -3.94 -8.45 -5.54
C PHE A 139 -3.39 -7.06 -5.83
N CYS A 140 -4.24 -6.06 -5.66
CA CYS A 140 -3.82 -4.66 -5.72
C CYS A 140 -4.74 -3.84 -4.82
N GLN A 141 -4.18 -3.25 -3.77
CA GLN A 141 -4.92 -2.40 -2.84
C GLN A 141 -4.14 -1.16 -2.46
N THR A 142 -4.87 -0.09 -2.24
CA THR A 142 -4.35 1.20 -1.81
C THR A 142 -4.78 1.49 -0.38
N TYR A 143 -3.82 1.88 0.46
CA TYR A 143 -4.00 2.21 1.87
C TYR A 143 -3.73 3.70 2.06
N PRO A 144 -4.69 4.48 2.59
CA PRO A 144 -4.51 5.91 2.81
C PRO A 144 -3.49 6.17 3.90
N ILE A 145 -2.67 7.17 3.71
CA ILE A 145 -1.64 7.61 4.66
C ILE A 145 -1.66 9.14 4.77
N ASP A 146 -1.65 9.65 5.98
CA ASP A 146 -1.48 11.07 6.23
C ASP A 146 -0.01 11.41 6.45
N ILE A 147 0.47 12.43 5.75
CA ILE A 147 1.85 12.88 5.81
C ILE A 147 1.85 14.26 6.43
N LEU A 148 2.43 14.40 7.63
CA LEU A 148 2.53 15.67 8.34
C LEU A 148 3.68 16.51 7.82
N ALA A 149 3.51 17.83 7.84
CA ALA A 149 4.59 18.77 7.58
C ALA A 149 5.75 18.56 8.55
N TYR A 150 6.94 19.03 8.18
CA TYR A 150 8.18 18.78 8.93
C TYR A 150 8.15 19.30 10.38
N ASP A 151 7.37 20.34 10.64
CA ASP A 151 7.18 20.99 11.94
C ASP A 151 5.93 20.54 12.70
N GLN A 152 5.14 19.63 12.11
CA GLN A 152 3.91 19.13 12.71
C GLN A 152 4.14 17.84 13.51
N TRP A 153 3.44 17.79 14.65
CA TRP A 153 3.43 16.64 15.53
C TRP A 153 2.04 16.00 15.58
N GLY A 154 1.94 14.71 15.28
CA GLY A 154 0.68 13.97 15.25
C GLY A 154 0.06 13.64 16.61
N GLY A 155 0.71 14.00 17.69
CA GLY A 155 0.29 13.66 19.05
C GLY A 155 0.73 12.25 19.50
N LEU A 156 0.60 12.00 20.81
CA LEU A 156 1.03 10.73 21.44
C LEU A 156 0.18 9.53 21.03
N ASN A 157 -1.06 9.77 20.65
CA ASN A 157 -2.01 8.69 20.32
C ASN A 157 -1.71 7.99 18.99
N VAL A 158 -0.79 8.54 18.20
CA VAL A 158 -0.43 8.00 16.87
C VAL A 158 0.92 7.28 16.89
N LEU A 159 1.65 7.35 18.00
CA LEU A 159 2.95 6.72 18.13
C LEU A 159 2.82 5.37 18.80
N PRO A 160 3.04 4.26 18.06
CA PRO A 160 3.18 2.94 18.65
C PRO A 160 4.30 2.94 19.69
N GLU A 161 4.23 2.04 20.66
CA GLU A 161 5.22 1.84 21.72
C GLU A 161 6.68 1.76 21.21
N MET A 162 6.88 1.25 19.98
CA MET A 162 8.21 1.18 19.35
C MET A 162 8.84 2.54 19.07
N LEU A 163 8.07 3.60 18.86
CA LEU A 163 8.61 4.96 18.62
C LEU A 163 9.01 5.63 19.92
N THR A 164 8.36 5.33 21.02
CA THR A 164 8.68 5.88 22.33
C THR A 164 10.09 5.48 22.80
N ALA A 165 10.53 4.28 22.49
CA ALA A 165 11.88 3.81 22.85
C ALA A 165 13.01 4.48 22.03
N ARG A 166 12.75 4.84 20.77
CA ARG A 166 13.75 5.50 19.90
C ARG A 166 13.76 7.03 19.99
N ILE A 167 12.61 7.63 20.30
CA ILE A 167 12.49 9.08 20.54
C ILE A 167 12.89 9.45 21.97
N GLY A 168 13.05 8.48 22.87
CA GLY A 168 13.47 8.69 24.24
C GLY A 168 14.65 9.67 24.42
N PRO A 169 15.78 9.52 23.71
CA PRO A 169 16.92 10.44 23.82
C PRO A 169 16.61 11.88 23.42
N ILE A 170 15.77 12.06 22.40
CA ILE A 170 15.33 13.38 21.93
C ILE A 170 14.38 14.04 22.94
N ARG A 171 13.51 13.28 23.56
CA ARG A 171 12.64 13.77 24.64
C ARG A 171 13.40 14.25 25.85
N PHE A 172 14.44 13.55 26.26
CA PHE A 172 15.26 13.96 27.39
C PHE A 172 15.98 15.28 27.11
N SER A 173 16.46 15.51 25.88
CA SER A 173 17.14 16.79 25.54
C SER A 173 16.16 17.97 25.46
N LEU A 174 14.93 17.76 25.05
CA LEU A 174 13.88 18.80 25.02
C LEU A 174 13.42 19.17 26.44
N HIS A 175 13.18 18.18 27.30
CA HIS A 175 12.83 18.42 28.71
C HIS A 175 13.95 19.12 29.48
N GLU A 176 15.21 18.77 29.24
CA GLU A 176 16.35 19.40 29.87
C GLU A 176 16.52 20.88 29.47
N LYS A 177 16.19 21.23 28.23
CA LYS A 177 16.16 22.61 27.76
C LYS A 177 15.01 23.42 28.34
N GLU A 178 13.82 22.84 28.42
CA GLU A 178 12.66 23.51 29.03
C GLU A 178 12.83 23.72 30.52
N ALA A 179 13.39 22.74 31.26
CA ALA A 179 13.67 22.89 32.66
C ALA A 179 14.73 24.00 32.96
N LYS A 180 15.70 24.19 32.07
CA LYS A 180 16.69 25.28 32.19
C LYS A 180 16.16 26.65 31.80
N SER A 181 15.07 26.76 31.09
CA SER A 181 14.47 28.04 30.72
C SER A 181 13.43 28.58 31.73
N VAL A 182 13.08 27.80 32.75
CA VAL A 182 12.12 28.18 33.81
C VAL A 182 12.81 28.71 35.08
N ASP A 183 14.13 28.51 35.22
CA ASP A 183 14.92 28.94 36.40
C ASP A 183 15.67 30.27 36.19
N VAL A 184 15.12 31.22 35.41
CA VAL A 184 15.66 32.58 35.28
C VAL A 184 14.60 33.62 35.61
#